data_b0780a72095e29f18070f99b8281cdce
#
_entry.id   b0780a72095e29f18070f99b8281cdce
#
_cell.length_a   1.000
_cell.length_b   1.000
_cell.length_c   1.000
_cell.angle_alpha   90.00
_cell.angle_beta   90.00
_cell.angle_gamma   90.00
#
_symmetry.space_group_name_H-M   'P 1'
#
loop_
_entity.id
_entity.type
_entity.pdbx_description
1 polymer ?
#
loop_
_entity_poly.entity_id
_entity_poly.type
_entity_poly.pdbx_seq_one_letter_code
_entity_poly.pdbx_strand_id
1 'polypeptide(L)'
;MHNWRMGEVVERRKRGRPRKESRQGASARAAILKAATEEFAGRGYEAASLRAIARRAGVDSALVHHYFDDKADLFAASLEAPLRPDRALDIILAGPREDVGVRVVRYLLEQLETEGVQARLVVILRTALSGGPGSRMLKEFLAREVFARLAAAADSGDAGDADLRADLAATQIVGLMITRYVLELEPIAGAPIEEVARRVGPVLQWHLFGYPHADLS
;
A
#
# COMPACT_ATOMS: atom_id res chain seq x y z
N MET A 1 -27.00 -22.84 -68.27
CA MET A 1 -27.17 -21.58 -67.52
C MET A 1 -26.14 -21.56 -66.39
N HIS A 2 -25.27 -20.56 -66.45
CA HIS A 2 -24.13 -20.34 -65.56
C HIS A 2 -24.58 -19.92 -64.18
N ASN A 3 -23.94 -20.35 -63.12
CA ASN A 3 -23.79 -19.54 -61.93
C ASN A 3 -22.53 -19.87 -61.16
N TRP A 4 -21.57 -18.95 -61.25
CA TRP A 4 -20.37 -18.84 -60.48
C TRP A 4 -20.72 -18.36 -59.07
N ARG A 5 -20.22 -19.03 -58.02
CA ARG A 5 -20.10 -18.42 -56.69
C ARG A 5 -18.64 -18.31 -56.35
N MET A 6 -18.20 -17.08 -56.33
CA MET A 6 -16.90 -16.65 -55.84
C MET A 6 -16.73 -17.01 -54.37
N GLY A 7 -15.64 -17.72 -54.07
CA GLY A 7 -15.22 -17.95 -52.70
C GLY A 7 -14.66 -16.67 -52.08
N GLU A 8 -15.24 -16.23 -50.99
CA GLU A 8 -14.66 -15.18 -50.12
C GLU A 8 -13.40 -15.77 -49.43
N VAL A 9 -12.26 -15.22 -49.81
CA VAL A 9 -11.00 -15.39 -49.10
C VAL A 9 -11.03 -14.56 -47.85
N VAL A 10 -11.30 -15.18 -46.71
CA VAL A 10 -11.12 -14.56 -45.41
C VAL A 10 -9.66 -14.37 -45.12
N GLU A 11 -9.17 -13.19 -45.34
CA GLU A 11 -7.81 -12.75 -45.01
C GLU A 11 -7.60 -12.83 -43.49
N ARG A 12 -6.90 -13.86 -43.02
CA ARG A 12 -6.47 -14.00 -41.63
C ARG A 12 -5.51 -12.84 -41.30
N ARG A 13 -6.00 -11.82 -40.61
CA ARG A 13 -5.17 -10.78 -39.98
C ARG A 13 -4.10 -11.44 -39.10
N LYS A 14 -2.85 -11.38 -39.55
CA LYS A 14 -1.68 -11.77 -38.78
C LYS A 14 -1.65 -10.99 -37.47
N ARG A 15 -1.75 -11.70 -36.32
CA ARG A 15 -1.49 -11.11 -35.00
C ARG A 15 -0.09 -10.52 -35.02
N GLY A 16 -0.02 -9.20 -34.93
CA GLY A 16 1.23 -8.44 -34.94
C GLY A 16 2.16 -8.91 -33.82
N ARG A 17 3.42 -9.07 -34.14
CA ARG A 17 4.53 -9.37 -33.22
C ARG A 17 4.48 -8.34 -32.08
N PRO A 18 4.57 -8.73 -30.76
CA PRO A 18 4.58 -7.77 -29.63
C PRO A 18 5.68 -6.74 -29.87
N ARG A 19 5.28 -5.47 -29.79
CA ARG A 19 6.15 -4.34 -30.12
C ARG A 19 7.41 -4.38 -29.24
N LYS A 20 8.58 -4.08 -29.87
CA LYS A 20 9.89 -3.93 -29.22
C LYS A 20 9.83 -2.91 -28.07
N GLU A 21 8.93 -1.92 -28.14
CA GLU A 21 8.64 -0.91 -27.13
C GLU A 21 8.09 -1.48 -25.81
N SER A 22 7.26 -2.55 -25.85
CA SER A 22 6.73 -3.16 -24.62
C SER A 22 7.80 -3.94 -23.83
N ARG A 23 8.79 -4.53 -24.51
CA ARG A 23 9.92 -5.19 -23.86
C ARG A 23 10.94 -4.21 -23.30
N GLN A 24 11.20 -3.09 -23.98
CA GLN A 24 12.06 -2.03 -23.48
C GLN A 24 11.44 -1.34 -22.26
N GLY A 25 10.13 -1.07 -22.28
CA GLY A 25 9.41 -0.50 -21.16
C GLY A 25 9.44 -1.40 -19.92
N ALA A 26 9.19 -2.70 -20.08
CA ALA A 26 9.28 -3.67 -18.98
C ALA A 26 10.70 -3.79 -18.41
N SER A 27 11.73 -3.73 -19.27
CA SER A 27 13.14 -3.73 -18.87
C SER A 27 13.51 -2.46 -18.08
N ALA A 28 13.04 -1.28 -18.51
CA ALA A 28 13.30 -0.01 -17.83
C ALA A 28 12.62 0.03 -16.44
N ARG A 29 11.35 -0.40 -16.36
CA ARG A 29 10.63 -0.49 -15.08
C ARG A 29 11.34 -1.42 -14.09
N ALA A 30 11.81 -2.58 -14.54
CA ALA A 30 12.55 -3.52 -13.71
C ALA A 30 13.90 -2.95 -13.24
N ALA A 31 14.62 -2.21 -14.10
CA ALA A 31 15.86 -1.53 -13.73
C ALA A 31 15.62 -0.44 -12.68
N ILE A 32 14.55 0.34 -12.80
CA ILE A 32 14.15 1.35 -11.81
C ILE A 32 13.82 0.70 -10.47
N LEU A 33 13.03 -0.38 -10.44
CA LEU A 33 12.69 -1.09 -9.21
C LEU A 33 13.92 -1.68 -8.51
N LYS A 34 14.84 -2.28 -9.26
CA LYS A 34 16.10 -2.79 -8.72
C LYS A 34 16.92 -1.64 -8.09
N ALA A 35 17.11 -0.54 -8.83
CA ALA A 35 17.84 0.63 -8.33
C ALA A 35 17.16 1.25 -7.11
N ALA A 36 15.83 1.27 -7.06
CA ALA A 36 15.05 1.75 -5.92
C ALA A 36 15.29 0.89 -4.68
N THR A 37 15.22 -0.44 -4.80
CA THR A 37 15.50 -1.37 -3.70
C THR A 37 16.89 -1.14 -3.11
N GLU A 38 17.90 -0.98 -3.96
CA GLU A 38 19.29 -0.72 -3.53
C GLU A 38 19.46 0.66 -2.86
N GLU A 39 18.83 1.71 -3.42
CA GLU A 39 18.92 3.07 -2.87
C GLU A 39 18.20 3.18 -1.53
N PHE A 40 17.00 2.62 -1.42
CA PHE A 40 16.25 2.58 -0.16
C PHE A 40 16.96 1.74 0.90
N ALA A 41 17.48 0.57 0.55
CA ALA A 41 18.20 -0.28 1.50
C ALA A 41 19.50 0.38 2.02
N GLY A 42 20.19 1.12 1.16
CA GLY A 42 21.45 1.77 1.52
C GLY A 42 21.29 3.07 2.31
N ARG A 43 20.26 3.88 1.99
CA ARG A 43 20.08 5.23 2.54
C ARG A 43 18.88 5.41 3.47
N GLY A 44 17.98 4.44 3.50
CA GLY A 44 16.68 4.58 4.14
C GLY A 44 15.66 5.28 3.25
N TYR A 45 14.40 5.27 3.68
CA TYR A 45 13.33 5.89 2.93
C TYR A 45 13.50 7.41 2.83
N GLU A 46 13.81 8.08 3.93
CA GLU A 46 13.90 9.56 3.99
C GLU A 46 14.96 10.13 3.05
N ALA A 47 16.20 9.61 3.12
CA ALA A 47 17.33 10.15 2.38
C ALA A 47 17.40 9.72 0.90
N ALA A 48 16.60 8.73 0.49
CA ALA A 48 16.52 8.32 -0.90
C ALA A 48 15.78 9.35 -1.75
N SER A 49 16.17 9.50 -3.02
CA SER A 49 15.52 10.42 -3.96
C SER A 49 15.29 9.78 -5.32
N LEU A 50 14.18 10.16 -6.01
CA LEU A 50 13.86 9.68 -7.35
C LEU A 50 14.97 10.00 -8.36
N ARG A 51 15.66 11.15 -8.21
CA ARG A 51 16.81 11.51 -9.06
C ARG A 51 18.01 10.59 -8.84
N ALA A 52 18.30 10.21 -7.60
CA ALA A 52 19.37 9.25 -7.30
C ALA A 52 19.06 7.86 -7.85
N ILE A 53 17.80 7.43 -7.73
CA ILE A 53 17.30 6.17 -8.29
C ILE A 53 17.40 6.18 -9.82
N ALA A 54 16.95 7.25 -10.50
CA ALA A 54 17.06 7.39 -11.95
C ALA A 54 18.51 7.25 -12.42
N ARG A 55 19.43 7.98 -11.78
CA ARG A 55 20.86 7.90 -12.08
C ARG A 55 21.44 6.50 -11.89
N ARG A 56 21.05 5.81 -10.81
CA ARG A 56 21.48 4.42 -10.52
C ARG A 56 20.90 3.44 -11.54
N ALA A 57 19.69 3.65 -11.98
CA ALA A 57 19.02 2.83 -12.99
C ALA A 57 19.52 3.09 -14.42
N GLY A 58 20.33 4.16 -14.64
CA GLY A 58 20.78 4.55 -15.96
C GLY A 58 19.66 5.09 -16.85
N VAL A 59 18.64 5.73 -16.25
CA VAL A 59 17.49 6.28 -16.97
C VAL A 59 17.30 7.77 -16.68
N ASP A 60 16.54 8.46 -17.56
CA ASP A 60 16.11 9.82 -17.29
C ASP A 60 15.11 9.88 -16.14
N SER A 61 15.16 10.95 -15.34
CA SER A 61 14.23 11.16 -14.22
C SER A 61 12.76 11.23 -14.67
N ALA A 62 12.49 11.75 -15.88
CA ALA A 62 11.15 11.77 -16.45
C ALA A 62 10.61 10.37 -16.68
N LEU A 63 11.47 9.38 -16.99
CA LEU A 63 11.05 7.99 -17.16
C LEU A 63 10.66 7.36 -15.82
N VAL A 64 11.27 7.75 -14.71
CA VAL A 64 10.82 7.31 -13.37
C VAL A 64 9.41 7.82 -13.09
N HIS A 65 9.15 9.12 -13.33
CA HIS A 65 7.81 9.73 -13.18
C HIS A 65 6.77 9.20 -14.18
N HIS A 66 7.20 8.61 -15.30
CA HIS A 66 6.29 7.92 -16.22
C HIS A 66 5.75 6.60 -15.63
N TYR A 67 6.54 5.90 -14.82
CA TYR A 67 6.16 4.60 -14.24
C TYR A 67 5.63 4.68 -12.81
N PHE A 68 6.00 5.72 -12.07
CA PHE A 68 5.70 5.87 -10.65
C PHE A 68 5.31 7.31 -10.35
N ASP A 69 4.17 7.49 -9.70
CA ASP A 69 3.60 8.80 -9.43
C ASP A 69 4.50 9.62 -8.47
N ASP A 70 5.04 8.95 -7.47
CA ASP A 70 5.85 9.55 -6.42
C ASP A 70 6.86 8.55 -5.79
N LYS A 71 7.58 9.00 -4.76
CA LYS A 71 8.53 8.17 -4.01
C LYS A 71 7.84 7.06 -3.22
N ALA A 72 6.63 7.30 -2.71
CA ALA A 72 5.86 6.31 -1.96
C ALA A 72 5.38 5.18 -2.89
N ASP A 73 4.96 5.51 -4.12
CA ASP A 73 4.60 4.54 -5.15
C ASP A 73 5.77 3.64 -5.52
N LEU A 74 6.91 4.25 -5.80
CA LEU A 74 8.12 3.51 -6.15
C LEU A 74 8.59 2.62 -4.99
N PHE A 75 8.49 3.12 -3.76
CA PHE A 75 8.86 2.34 -2.57
C PHE A 75 7.94 1.14 -2.38
N ALA A 76 6.63 1.33 -2.39
CA ALA A 76 5.65 0.26 -2.28
C ALA A 76 5.85 -0.79 -3.38
N ALA A 77 6.07 -0.35 -4.62
CA ALA A 77 6.34 -1.24 -5.74
C ALA A 77 7.67 -2.01 -5.57
N SER A 78 8.70 -1.40 -4.97
CA SER A 78 10.00 -2.04 -4.71
C SER A 78 9.94 -3.13 -3.64
N LEU A 79 8.97 -3.05 -2.73
CA LEU A 79 8.67 -4.05 -1.71
C LEU A 79 7.63 -5.09 -2.19
N GLU A 80 7.12 -4.95 -3.41
CA GLU A 80 5.93 -5.67 -3.87
C GLU A 80 4.77 -5.56 -2.85
N ALA A 81 4.66 -4.39 -2.21
CA ALA A 81 3.68 -4.17 -1.17
C ALA A 81 2.26 -4.36 -1.73
N PRO A 82 1.44 -5.16 -1.06
CA PRO A 82 0.10 -5.48 -1.54
C PRO A 82 -0.86 -4.29 -1.46
N LEU A 83 -0.50 -3.30 -0.65
CA LEU A 83 -1.31 -2.13 -0.36
C LEU A 83 -0.54 -0.85 -0.64
N ARG A 84 -1.26 0.17 -1.04
CA ARG A 84 -0.84 1.56 -1.10
C ARG A 84 -1.48 2.33 0.06
N PRO A 85 -0.84 2.34 1.26
CA PRO A 85 -1.45 2.94 2.45
C PRO A 85 -1.77 4.42 2.25
N ASP A 86 -0.93 5.13 1.51
CA ASP A 86 -1.11 6.53 1.15
C ASP A 86 -2.40 6.77 0.33
N ARG A 87 -2.67 5.96 -0.69
CA ARG A 87 -3.92 6.02 -1.48
C ARG A 87 -5.12 5.50 -0.72
N ALA A 88 -4.94 4.46 0.10
CA ALA A 88 -5.99 3.94 0.96
C ALA A 88 -6.53 5.02 1.89
N LEU A 89 -5.65 5.83 2.49
CA LEU A 89 -6.03 6.93 3.37
C LEU A 89 -6.88 7.98 2.65
N ASP A 90 -6.56 8.34 1.40
CA ASP A 90 -7.38 9.28 0.63
C ASP A 90 -8.82 8.79 0.48
N ILE A 91 -9.00 7.49 0.18
CA ILE A 91 -10.33 6.86 0.06
C ILE A 91 -11.05 6.80 1.41
N ILE A 92 -10.33 6.41 2.45
CA ILE A 92 -10.87 6.23 3.80
C ILE A 92 -11.28 7.59 4.39
N LEU A 93 -10.47 8.62 4.22
CA LEU A 93 -10.70 9.94 4.80
C LEU A 93 -11.73 10.77 4.01
N ALA A 94 -12.04 10.40 2.76
CA ALA A 94 -13.08 11.07 1.97
C ALA A 94 -14.51 10.86 2.50
N GLY A 95 -14.75 9.86 3.36
CA GLY A 95 -16.06 9.58 3.94
C GLY A 95 -16.31 10.27 5.28
N PRO A 96 -17.46 10.00 5.95
CA PRO A 96 -17.81 10.58 7.26
C PRO A 96 -16.72 10.35 8.31
N ARG A 97 -16.42 11.38 9.09
CA ARG A 97 -15.35 11.34 10.11
C ARG A 97 -15.63 10.31 11.20
N GLU A 98 -16.90 10.13 11.55
CA GLU A 98 -17.37 9.18 12.57
C GLU A 98 -17.15 7.72 12.24
N ASP A 99 -16.99 7.39 10.95
CA ASP A 99 -16.85 6.01 10.45
C ASP A 99 -15.43 5.65 10.00
N VAL A 100 -14.46 6.54 10.17
CA VAL A 100 -13.07 6.34 9.68
C VAL A 100 -12.50 5.04 10.23
N GLY A 101 -12.65 4.77 11.53
CA GLY A 101 -12.10 3.55 12.15
C GLY A 101 -12.65 2.27 11.54
N VAL A 102 -13.96 2.21 11.31
CA VAL A 102 -14.62 1.04 10.69
C VAL A 102 -14.17 0.89 9.23
N ARG A 103 -14.10 2.01 8.49
CA ARG A 103 -13.65 1.98 7.08
C ARG A 103 -12.20 1.56 6.94
N VAL A 104 -11.31 1.98 7.84
CA VAL A 104 -9.91 1.54 7.86
C VAL A 104 -9.85 0.01 8.00
N VAL A 105 -10.51 -0.55 9.01
CA VAL A 105 -10.46 -2.00 9.28
C VAL A 105 -11.06 -2.78 8.11
N ARG A 106 -12.25 -2.38 7.64
CA ARG A 106 -12.91 -3.04 6.49
C ARG A 106 -12.02 -3.02 5.27
N TYR A 107 -11.56 -1.84 4.85
CA TYR A 107 -10.71 -1.69 3.67
C TYR A 107 -9.46 -2.57 3.74
N LEU A 108 -8.74 -2.55 4.87
CA LEU A 108 -7.54 -3.36 5.05
C LEU A 108 -7.83 -4.85 4.92
N LEU A 109 -8.87 -5.36 5.59
CA LEU A 109 -9.21 -6.76 5.55
C LEU A 109 -9.65 -7.20 4.16
N GLU A 110 -10.49 -6.43 3.47
CA GLU A 110 -10.92 -6.70 2.09
C GLU A 110 -9.72 -6.80 1.13
N GLN A 111 -8.76 -5.88 1.25
CA GLN A 111 -7.56 -5.93 0.42
C GLN A 111 -6.70 -7.17 0.73
N LEU A 112 -6.57 -7.52 2.01
CA LEU A 112 -5.71 -8.63 2.45
C LEU A 112 -6.30 -10.02 2.16
N GLU A 113 -7.60 -10.13 1.98
CA GLU A 113 -8.25 -11.38 1.55
C GLU A 113 -8.17 -11.61 0.03
N THR A 114 -7.58 -10.68 -0.72
CA THR A 114 -7.27 -10.89 -2.12
C THR A 114 -6.12 -11.90 -2.28
N GLU A 115 -6.25 -12.81 -3.24
CA GLU A 115 -5.29 -13.90 -3.47
C GLU A 115 -3.85 -13.39 -3.58
N GLY A 116 -2.93 -14.01 -2.83
CA GLY A 116 -1.50 -13.69 -2.81
C GLY A 116 -1.12 -12.43 -2.01
N VAL A 117 -2.07 -11.61 -1.58
CA VAL A 117 -1.81 -10.39 -0.81
C VAL A 117 -1.40 -10.71 0.62
N GLN A 118 -2.06 -11.67 1.25
CA GLN A 118 -1.75 -12.12 2.61
C GLN A 118 -0.30 -12.60 2.77
N ALA A 119 0.19 -13.44 1.83
CA ALA A 119 1.56 -13.94 1.89
C ALA A 119 2.61 -12.81 1.84
N ARG A 120 2.37 -11.78 1.01
CA ARG A 120 3.23 -10.59 0.92
C ARG A 120 3.20 -9.76 2.20
N LEU A 121 2.01 -9.58 2.81
CA LEU A 121 1.90 -8.92 4.11
C LEU A 121 2.75 -9.61 5.18
N VAL A 122 2.69 -10.95 5.27
CA VAL A 122 3.48 -11.73 6.23
C VAL A 122 4.98 -11.48 6.04
N VAL A 123 5.47 -11.42 4.80
CA VAL A 123 6.87 -11.10 4.49
C VAL A 123 7.23 -9.69 4.95
N ILE A 124 6.37 -8.69 4.70
CA ILE A 124 6.57 -7.30 5.12
C ILE A 124 6.60 -7.20 6.65
N LEU A 125 5.67 -7.83 7.36
CA LEU A 125 5.64 -7.84 8.81
C LEU A 125 6.88 -8.52 9.41
N ARG A 126 7.32 -9.63 8.87
CA ARG A 126 8.57 -10.29 9.26
C ARG A 126 9.78 -9.38 9.04
N THR A 127 9.82 -8.67 7.92
CA THR A 127 10.89 -7.70 7.62
C THR A 127 10.88 -6.55 8.64
N ALA A 128 9.69 -6.04 8.99
CA ALA A 128 9.56 -4.98 10.02
C ALA A 128 10.09 -5.41 11.38
N LEU A 129 9.89 -6.68 11.75
CA LEU A 129 10.27 -7.24 13.05
C LEU A 129 11.73 -7.74 13.11
N SER A 130 12.34 -8.05 11.96
CA SER A 130 13.68 -8.68 11.92
C SER A 130 14.84 -7.76 12.32
N GLY A 131 14.62 -6.45 12.42
CA GLY A 131 15.69 -5.46 12.57
C GLY A 131 16.49 -5.25 11.28
N GLY A 132 17.50 -4.36 11.34
CA GLY A 132 18.36 -4.08 10.20
C GLY A 132 17.81 -3.03 9.21
N PRO A 133 18.45 -2.87 8.03
CA PRO A 133 18.15 -1.79 7.08
C PRO A 133 16.72 -1.83 6.55
N GLY A 134 16.20 -3.01 6.21
CA GLY A 134 14.83 -3.17 5.70
C GLY A 134 13.76 -2.79 6.72
N SER A 135 13.98 -3.14 7.99
CA SER A 135 13.07 -2.75 9.08
C SER A 135 13.06 -1.24 9.29
N ARG A 136 14.23 -0.60 9.31
CA ARG A 136 14.35 0.86 9.45
C ARG A 136 13.62 1.57 8.29
N MET A 137 13.89 1.17 7.08
CA MET A 137 13.29 1.72 5.86
C MET A 137 11.75 1.64 5.88
N LEU A 138 11.19 0.49 6.28
CA LEU A 138 9.75 0.30 6.38
C LEU A 138 9.14 1.17 7.50
N LYS A 139 9.80 1.28 8.64
CA LYS A 139 9.35 2.16 9.75
C LYS A 139 9.33 3.63 9.33
N GLU A 140 10.37 4.12 8.65
CA GLU A 140 10.42 5.49 8.12
C GLU A 140 9.27 5.75 7.11
N PHE A 141 9.02 4.79 6.22
CA PHE A 141 7.90 4.87 5.27
C PHE A 141 6.54 4.94 5.99
N LEU A 142 6.28 4.01 6.93
CA LEU A 142 5.01 3.98 7.65
C LEU A 142 4.82 5.25 8.50
N ALA A 143 5.87 5.73 9.17
CA ALA A 143 5.81 6.95 9.97
C ALA A 143 5.40 8.16 9.10
N ARG A 144 5.98 8.29 7.89
CA ARG A 144 5.74 9.44 7.03
C ARG A 144 4.46 9.34 6.22
N GLU A 145 4.26 8.22 5.55
CA GLU A 145 3.17 8.10 4.55
C GLU A 145 1.84 7.61 5.15
N VAL A 146 1.88 7.07 6.36
CA VAL A 146 0.68 6.56 7.03
C VAL A 146 0.40 7.33 8.32
N PHE A 147 1.30 7.26 9.29
CA PHE A 147 1.02 7.76 10.64
C PHE A 147 0.95 9.28 10.67
N ALA A 148 1.85 10.00 9.99
CA ALA A 148 1.77 11.46 9.91
C ALA A 148 0.47 11.94 9.26
N ARG A 149 -0.05 11.21 8.26
CA ARG A 149 -1.33 11.53 7.61
C ARG A 149 -2.54 11.19 8.50
N LEU A 150 -2.48 10.09 9.24
CA LEU A 150 -3.51 9.76 10.25
C LEU A 150 -3.51 10.78 11.38
N ALA A 151 -2.34 11.20 11.87
CA ALA A 151 -2.21 12.23 12.89
C ALA A 151 -2.80 13.56 12.40
N ALA A 152 -2.49 13.97 11.17
CA ALA A 152 -3.06 15.18 10.57
C ALA A 152 -4.59 15.10 10.41
N ALA A 153 -5.14 13.93 10.11
CA ALA A 153 -6.59 13.72 10.02
C ALA A 153 -7.26 13.70 11.40
N ALA A 154 -6.51 13.28 12.44
CA ALA A 154 -6.95 13.22 13.82
C ALA A 154 -6.92 14.59 14.53
N ASP A 155 -6.50 15.66 13.84
CA ASP A 155 -6.22 17.00 14.38
C ASP A 155 -7.20 17.39 15.49
N SER A 156 -6.65 17.43 16.73
CA SER A 156 -7.34 17.85 17.96
C SER A 156 -6.83 19.20 18.47
N GLY A 157 -5.98 19.88 17.68
CA GLY A 157 -5.35 21.16 18.06
C GLY A 157 -4.10 21.00 18.95
N ASP A 158 -3.77 19.80 19.43
CA ASP A 158 -2.54 19.46 20.12
C ASP A 158 -1.71 18.46 19.31
N ALA A 159 -0.64 18.96 18.67
CA ALA A 159 0.20 18.15 17.79
C ALA A 159 0.88 16.97 18.51
N GLY A 160 1.24 17.10 19.79
CA GLY A 160 1.86 16.03 20.56
C GLY A 160 0.92 14.86 20.85
N ASP A 161 -0.36 15.15 21.05
CA ASP A 161 -1.39 14.12 21.25
C ASP A 161 -1.74 13.43 19.93
N ALA A 162 -1.69 14.13 18.78
CA ALA A 162 -2.00 13.57 17.48
C ALA A 162 -1.06 12.43 17.06
N ASP A 163 0.25 12.58 17.29
CA ASP A 163 1.24 11.54 17.01
C ASP A 163 1.00 10.28 17.88
N LEU A 164 0.77 10.47 19.18
CA LEU A 164 0.46 9.36 20.08
C LEU A 164 -0.84 8.65 19.68
N ARG A 165 -1.86 9.39 19.29
CA ARG A 165 -3.13 8.82 18.79
C ARG A 165 -2.92 7.98 17.55
N ALA A 166 -2.12 8.45 16.59
CA ALA A 166 -1.78 7.70 15.40
C ALA A 166 -1.02 6.41 15.73
N ASP A 167 -0.07 6.47 16.67
CA ASP A 167 0.69 5.29 17.12
C ASP A 167 -0.23 4.28 17.84
N LEU A 168 -1.15 4.73 18.69
CA LEU A 168 -2.13 3.87 19.34
C LEU A 168 -3.08 3.21 18.33
N ALA A 169 -3.52 3.96 17.33
CA ALA A 169 -4.29 3.41 16.21
C ALA A 169 -3.48 2.36 15.44
N ALA A 170 -2.19 2.61 15.19
CA ALA A 170 -1.30 1.66 14.53
C ALA A 170 -1.15 0.36 15.33
N THR A 171 -1.13 0.41 16.67
CA THR A 171 -1.05 -0.81 17.50
C THR A 171 -2.24 -1.73 17.27
N GLN A 172 -3.45 -1.17 17.09
CA GLN A 172 -4.66 -1.95 16.80
C GLN A 172 -4.56 -2.65 15.43
N ILE A 173 -4.13 -1.90 14.40
CA ILE A 173 -3.98 -2.44 13.05
C ILE A 173 -2.92 -3.54 13.01
N VAL A 174 -1.73 -3.26 13.54
CA VAL A 174 -0.61 -4.21 13.54
C VAL A 174 -0.96 -5.45 14.37
N GLY A 175 -1.58 -5.27 15.54
CA GLY A 175 -2.04 -6.35 16.37
C GLY A 175 -3.06 -7.25 15.64
N LEU A 176 -4.05 -6.65 14.97
CA LEU A 176 -5.03 -7.37 14.17
C LEU A 176 -4.37 -8.14 13.02
N MET A 177 -3.43 -7.53 12.29
CA MET A 177 -2.71 -8.19 11.21
C MET A 177 -1.91 -9.39 11.69
N ILE A 178 -1.20 -9.24 12.82
CA ILE A 178 -0.38 -10.32 13.39
C ILE A 178 -1.29 -11.46 13.87
N THR A 179 -2.33 -11.17 14.64
CA THR A 179 -3.20 -12.21 15.21
C THR A 179 -4.00 -12.96 14.16
N ARG A 180 -4.51 -12.25 13.13
CA ARG A 180 -5.33 -12.83 12.07
C ARG A 180 -4.53 -13.57 11.00
N TYR A 181 -3.40 -13.01 10.53
CA TYR A 181 -2.70 -13.49 9.35
C TYR A 181 -1.30 -14.07 9.58
N VAL A 182 -0.69 -13.83 10.74
CA VAL A 182 0.65 -14.38 11.05
C VAL A 182 0.55 -15.52 12.06
N LEU A 183 -0.25 -15.33 13.12
CA LEU A 183 -0.45 -16.32 14.18
C LEU A 183 -1.68 -17.19 13.91
N GLU A 184 -2.58 -16.75 13.05
CA GLU A 184 -3.82 -17.45 12.67
C GLU A 184 -4.62 -17.92 13.89
N LEU A 185 -4.77 -17.03 14.87
CA LEU A 185 -5.46 -17.35 16.11
C LEU A 185 -6.97 -17.40 15.90
N GLU A 186 -7.58 -18.55 16.19
CA GLU A 186 -9.04 -18.65 16.22
C GLU A 186 -9.61 -18.07 17.53
N PRO A 187 -10.81 -17.44 17.47
CA PRO A 187 -11.72 -17.35 16.33
C PRO A 187 -11.45 -16.15 15.38
N ILE A 188 -10.47 -15.27 15.65
CA ILE A 188 -10.28 -14.03 14.88
C ILE A 188 -9.79 -14.29 13.45
N ALA A 189 -9.07 -15.39 13.22
CA ALA A 189 -8.59 -15.76 11.89
C ALA A 189 -9.75 -16.05 10.92
N GLY A 190 -10.75 -16.78 11.36
CA GLY A 190 -11.94 -17.12 10.58
C GLY A 190 -13.12 -16.16 10.70
N ALA A 191 -13.01 -15.09 11.51
CA ALA A 191 -14.13 -14.17 11.74
C ALA A 191 -14.50 -13.37 10.47
N PRO A 192 -15.80 -13.15 10.16
CA PRO A 192 -16.22 -12.33 9.04
C PRO A 192 -15.65 -10.90 9.13
N ILE A 193 -15.25 -10.30 7.99
CA ILE A 193 -14.69 -8.95 7.92
C ILE A 193 -15.58 -7.93 8.62
N GLU A 194 -16.89 -7.97 8.35
CA GLU A 194 -17.84 -7.03 8.92
C GLU A 194 -17.92 -7.13 10.45
N GLU A 195 -17.80 -8.32 11.01
CA GLU A 195 -17.80 -8.53 12.44
C GLU A 195 -16.54 -7.95 13.09
N VAL A 196 -15.39 -8.16 12.47
CA VAL A 196 -14.10 -7.60 12.91
C VAL A 196 -14.11 -6.08 12.80
N ALA A 197 -14.55 -5.55 11.65
CA ALA A 197 -14.62 -4.11 11.43
C ALA A 197 -15.55 -3.41 12.43
N ARG A 198 -16.70 -4.00 12.71
CA ARG A 198 -17.68 -3.48 13.67
C ARG A 198 -17.16 -3.46 15.11
N ARG A 199 -16.27 -4.38 15.50
CA ARG A 199 -15.71 -4.48 16.86
C ARG A 199 -14.41 -3.70 17.02
N VAL A 200 -13.51 -3.76 16.05
CA VAL A 200 -12.19 -3.12 16.12
C VAL A 200 -12.26 -1.65 15.67
N GLY A 201 -13.11 -1.37 14.69
CA GLY A 201 -13.24 -0.02 14.12
C GLY A 201 -13.54 1.08 15.14
N PRO A 202 -14.49 0.92 16.09
CA PRO A 202 -14.76 1.90 17.13
C PRO A 202 -13.56 2.16 18.06
N VAL A 203 -12.72 1.15 18.32
CA VAL A 203 -11.49 1.32 19.13
C VAL A 203 -10.47 2.17 18.36
N LEU A 204 -10.32 1.91 17.06
CA LEU A 204 -9.48 2.70 16.17
C LEU A 204 -9.97 4.15 16.06
N GLN A 205 -11.29 4.33 15.91
CA GLN A 205 -11.96 5.64 15.89
C GLN A 205 -11.67 6.43 17.16
N TRP A 206 -11.77 5.78 18.31
CA TRP A 206 -11.46 6.40 19.60
C TRP A 206 -10.00 6.85 19.68
N HIS A 207 -9.05 6.03 19.30
CA HIS A 207 -7.65 6.44 19.28
C HIS A 207 -7.40 7.64 18.36
N LEU A 208 -8.01 7.67 17.19
CA LEU A 208 -7.80 8.74 16.21
C LEU A 208 -8.49 10.04 16.61
N PHE A 209 -9.75 9.99 17.09
CA PHE A 209 -10.61 11.17 17.19
C PHE A 209 -11.15 11.43 18.60
N GLY A 210 -10.80 10.61 19.60
CA GLY A 210 -11.35 10.68 20.95
C GLY A 210 -12.75 10.11 21.06
N TYR A 211 -13.30 10.10 22.27
CA TYR A 211 -14.68 9.70 22.51
C TYR A 211 -15.64 10.79 22.01
N PRO A 212 -16.71 10.45 21.28
CA PRO A 212 -17.81 11.39 21.12
C PRO A 212 -18.46 11.57 22.51
N HIS A 213 -18.23 12.71 23.17
CA HIS A 213 -18.73 13.03 24.51
C HIS A 213 -18.05 12.31 25.69
N ALA A 214 -16.79 12.58 25.92
CA ALA A 214 -16.20 12.39 27.24
C ALA A 214 -15.92 13.79 27.84
N ASP A 215 -16.97 14.51 28.17
CA ASP A 215 -16.91 15.45 29.29
C ASP A 215 -16.78 14.63 30.58
N LEU A 216 -15.56 14.11 30.81
CA LEU A 216 -15.15 13.63 32.13
C LEU A 216 -14.64 14.84 32.90
N SER A 217 -15.56 15.75 33.29
CA SER A 217 -15.36 16.72 34.37
C SER A 217 -15.57 16.08 35.72
#